data_b0475dc2d0072cc9588f2e29557ba8c6
#
_entry.id   b0475dc2d0072cc9588f2e29557ba8c6
#
_cell.length_a   1.000
_cell.length_b   1.000
_cell.length_c   1.000
_cell.angle_alpha   90.00
_cell.angle_beta   90.00
_cell.angle_gamma   90.00
#
_symmetry.space_group_name_H-M   'P 1'
#
loop_
_entity.id
_entity.type
_entity.pdbx_description
1 polymer ?
#
loop_
_entity_poly.entity_id
_entity_poly.type
_entity_poly.pdbx_seq_one_letter_code
_entity_poly.pdbx_strand_id
1 'polypeptide(L)'
;MEKSFLILNTSTGNFLIDIDTIVRIEASSNYSKIYLSVAMGNITMLVTAKVLKWFEEKLPPECFTRLHRSHLVNNRFLQTHQRNAKAFKLQNGKIIGISRRRRKEVMMKLLLPQQYQVAVAAEVLPNNLLTC
;
A
#
# COMPACT_ATOMS: atom_id res chain seq x y z
N MET A 1 17.97 -0.60 10.93
CA MET A 1 16.83 -1.23 10.31
C MET A 1 17.17 -1.71 8.93
N GLU A 2 16.83 -2.93 8.68
CA GLU A 2 17.12 -3.50 7.37
C GLU A 2 16.11 -3.03 6.34
N LYS A 3 16.61 -2.70 5.18
CA LYS A 3 15.74 -2.38 4.06
C LYS A 3 15.39 -3.66 3.33
N SER A 4 14.16 -3.73 2.87
CA SER A 4 13.70 -4.83 2.04
C SER A 4 13.54 -4.35 0.62
N PHE A 5 13.94 -5.21 -0.32
CA PHE A 5 13.90 -4.88 -1.73
C PHE A 5 13.06 -5.87 -2.50
N LEU A 6 12.46 -5.38 -3.55
CA LEU A 6 11.73 -6.19 -4.52
C LEU A 6 12.51 -6.20 -5.82
N ILE A 7 12.77 -7.38 -6.34
CA ILE A 7 13.41 -7.52 -7.66
C ILE A 7 12.33 -7.60 -8.70
N LEU A 8 12.36 -6.68 -9.65
CA LEU A 8 11.34 -6.59 -10.68
C LEU A 8 11.98 -6.57 -12.06
N ASN A 9 11.55 -7.51 -12.89
CA ASN A 9 11.98 -7.58 -14.29
C ASN A 9 10.92 -6.90 -15.15
N THR A 10 11.35 -5.95 -15.97
CA THR A 10 10.45 -5.25 -16.88
C THR A 10 11.03 -5.31 -18.29
N SER A 11 10.24 -4.85 -19.25
CA SER A 11 10.71 -4.78 -20.64
C SER A 11 11.87 -3.81 -20.82
N THR A 12 12.01 -2.84 -19.93
CA THR A 12 13.06 -1.84 -20.02
C THR A 12 14.26 -2.14 -19.12
N GLY A 13 14.21 -3.22 -18.34
CA GLY A 13 15.34 -3.59 -17.49
C GLY A 13 14.92 -4.28 -16.22
N ASN A 14 15.90 -4.61 -15.41
CA ASN A 14 15.70 -5.23 -14.11
C ASN A 14 15.90 -4.17 -13.04
N PHE A 15 14.98 -4.13 -12.09
CA PHE A 15 15.01 -3.11 -11.05
C PHE A 15 15.08 -3.73 -9.67
N LEU A 16 15.87 -3.13 -8.82
CA LEU A 16 15.89 -3.43 -7.39
C LEU A 16 15.15 -2.27 -6.71
N ILE A 17 13.98 -2.55 -6.18
CA ILE A 17 13.08 -1.51 -5.66
C ILE A 17 13.04 -1.60 -4.15
N ASP A 18 13.34 -0.48 -3.49
CA ASP A 18 13.15 -0.35 -2.05
C ASP A 18 11.65 -0.38 -1.77
N ILE A 19 11.20 -1.40 -1.04
CA ILE A 19 9.77 -1.62 -0.80
C ILE A 19 9.13 -0.41 -0.12
N ASP A 20 9.88 0.28 0.74
CA ASP A 20 9.34 1.44 1.45
C ASP A 20 9.00 2.59 0.51
N THR A 21 9.57 2.63 -0.67
CA THR A 21 9.28 3.69 -1.63
C THR A 21 8.04 3.41 -2.47
N ILE A 22 7.52 2.21 -2.43
CA ILE A 22 6.32 1.88 -3.21
C ILE A 22 5.11 2.54 -2.56
N VAL A 23 4.48 3.45 -3.30
CA VAL A 23 3.28 4.13 -2.82
C VAL A 23 2.05 3.26 -3.05
N ARG A 24 1.87 2.81 -4.28
CA ARG A 24 0.75 1.97 -4.65
C ARG A 24 1.03 1.26 -5.97
N ILE A 25 0.28 0.22 -6.21
CA ILE A 25 0.35 -0.54 -7.45
C ILE A 25 -1.06 -0.62 -8.02
N GLU A 26 -1.20 -0.26 -9.27
CA GLU A 26 -2.49 -0.20 -9.95
C GLU A 26 -2.51 -1.18 -11.12
N ALA A 27 -3.52 -2.04 -11.15
CA ALA A 27 -3.72 -2.94 -12.28
C ALA A 27 -4.33 -2.18 -13.45
N SER A 28 -3.79 -2.37 -14.64
CA SER A 28 -4.26 -1.72 -15.85
C SER A 28 -4.19 -2.73 -16.98
N SER A 29 -5.34 -3.29 -17.35
CA SER A 29 -5.40 -4.30 -18.39
C SER A 29 -4.51 -5.50 -18.03
N ASN A 30 -3.52 -5.82 -18.85
CA ASN A 30 -2.64 -6.99 -18.65
C ASN A 30 -1.38 -6.66 -17.86
N TYR A 31 -1.24 -5.45 -17.36
CA TYR A 31 -0.01 -5.03 -16.68
C TYR A 31 -0.35 -4.23 -15.44
N SER A 32 0.69 -3.96 -14.66
CA SER A 32 0.57 -3.16 -13.44
C SER A 32 1.47 -1.95 -13.51
N LYS A 33 0.99 -0.87 -12.91
CA LYS A 33 1.75 0.37 -12.76
C LYS A 33 2.18 0.50 -11.31
N ILE A 34 3.47 0.64 -11.08
CA ILE A 34 4.02 0.77 -9.74
C ILE A 34 4.43 2.22 -9.54
N TYR A 35 3.81 2.87 -8.57
CA TYR A 35 4.11 4.27 -8.27
C TYR A 35 5.07 4.33 -7.11
N LEU A 36 6.20 4.98 -7.34
CA LEU A 36 7.30 5.07 -6.38
C LEU A 36 7.50 6.50 -5.93
N SER A 37 7.70 6.68 -4.64
CA SER A 37 8.05 7.98 -4.08
C SER A 37 9.56 8.14 -4.17
N VAL A 38 10.00 9.14 -4.92
CA VAL A 38 11.41 9.44 -5.07
C VAL A 38 11.72 10.75 -4.35
N ALA A 39 12.96 11.20 -4.46
CA ALA A 39 13.42 12.37 -3.73
C ALA A 39 12.51 13.57 -3.95
N MET A 40 12.36 14.40 -2.92
CA MET A 40 11.64 15.67 -2.96
C MET A 40 10.14 15.53 -3.23
N GLY A 41 9.58 14.40 -2.82
CA GLY A 41 8.14 14.18 -2.94
C GLY A 41 7.65 13.86 -4.33
N ASN A 42 8.55 13.68 -5.27
CA ASN A 42 8.17 13.32 -6.63
C ASN A 42 7.76 11.85 -6.70
N ILE A 43 6.87 11.56 -7.66
CA ILE A 43 6.41 10.20 -7.91
C ILE A 43 6.90 9.79 -9.29
N THR A 44 7.48 8.60 -9.36
CA THR A 44 7.81 8.00 -10.65
C THR A 44 7.02 6.71 -10.81
N MET A 45 6.90 6.22 -12.02
CA MET A 45 6.08 5.05 -12.32
C MET A 45 6.85 4.05 -13.15
N LEU A 46 6.74 2.79 -12.76
CA LEU A 46 7.26 1.66 -13.54
C LEU A 46 6.08 0.82 -14.01
N VAL A 47 6.24 0.18 -15.16
CA VAL A 47 5.22 -0.69 -15.73
C VAL A 47 5.80 -2.10 -15.85
N THR A 48 5.00 -3.09 -15.47
CA THR A 48 5.41 -4.48 -15.52
C THR A 48 4.23 -5.37 -15.94
N ALA A 49 4.56 -6.53 -16.50
CA ALA A 49 3.54 -7.51 -16.85
C ALA A 49 3.03 -8.32 -15.64
N LYS A 50 3.63 -8.13 -14.47
CA LYS A 50 3.17 -8.85 -13.28
C LYS A 50 1.81 -8.34 -12.85
N VAL A 51 0.96 -9.26 -12.35
CA VAL A 51 -0.38 -8.91 -11.88
C VAL A 51 -0.35 -8.59 -10.39
N LEU A 52 -1.42 -7.96 -9.88
CA LEU A 52 -1.46 -7.56 -8.47
C LEU A 52 -1.29 -8.72 -7.50
N LYS A 53 -1.82 -9.89 -7.85
CA LYS A 53 -1.68 -11.05 -6.98
C LYS A 53 -0.21 -11.41 -6.76
N TRP A 54 0.60 -11.27 -7.81
CA TRP A 54 2.03 -11.52 -7.68
C TRP A 54 2.66 -10.60 -6.64
N PHE A 55 2.27 -9.31 -6.66
CA PHE A 55 2.77 -8.35 -5.68
C PHE A 55 2.27 -8.66 -4.27
N GLU A 56 1.02 -9.10 -4.14
CA GLU A 56 0.51 -9.49 -2.83
C GLU A 56 1.31 -10.63 -2.23
N GLU A 57 1.80 -11.53 -3.07
CA GLU A 57 2.59 -12.67 -2.62
C GLU A 57 4.02 -12.28 -2.27
N LYS A 58 4.55 -11.24 -2.89
CA LYS A 58 5.94 -10.83 -2.70
C LYS A 58 6.12 -9.74 -1.66
N LEU A 59 5.12 -8.92 -1.44
CA LEU A 59 5.22 -7.79 -0.53
C LEU A 59 4.72 -8.16 0.86
N PRO A 60 5.24 -7.52 1.92
CA PRO A 60 4.80 -7.84 3.28
C PRO A 60 3.30 -7.53 3.45
N PRO A 61 2.50 -8.52 3.82
CA PRO A 61 1.05 -8.29 3.94
C PRO A 61 0.68 -7.33 5.06
N GLU A 62 1.54 -7.19 6.06
CA GLU A 62 1.30 -6.23 7.15
C GLU A 62 1.51 -4.80 6.70
N CYS A 63 2.21 -4.59 5.60
CA CYS A 63 2.53 -3.24 5.12
C CYS A 63 1.69 -2.81 3.92
N PHE A 64 1.12 -3.75 3.22
CA PHE A 64 0.35 -3.46 2.00
C PHE A 64 -1.07 -3.97 2.13
N THR A 65 -2.01 -3.19 1.63
CA THR A 65 -3.44 -3.53 1.72
C THR A 65 -4.09 -3.46 0.35
N ARG A 66 -4.80 -4.52 0.00
CA ARG A 66 -5.58 -4.56 -1.23
C ARG A 66 -6.89 -3.81 -0.98
N LEU A 67 -7.01 -2.62 -1.54
CA LEU A 67 -8.22 -1.80 -1.36
C LEU A 67 -9.28 -2.10 -2.42
N HIS A 68 -8.83 -2.56 -3.56
CA HIS A 68 -9.70 -2.74 -4.72
C HIS A 68 -9.09 -3.82 -5.60
N ARG A 69 -9.89 -4.40 -6.49
CA ARG A 69 -9.33 -5.38 -7.42
C ARG A 69 -8.20 -4.80 -8.26
N SER A 70 -8.19 -3.48 -8.40
CA SER A 70 -7.20 -2.79 -9.22
C SER A 70 -6.16 -2.03 -8.41
N HIS A 71 -6.23 -2.04 -7.08
CA HIS A 71 -5.35 -1.19 -6.27
C HIS A 71 -4.80 -1.92 -5.06
N LEU A 72 -3.49 -1.91 -4.94
CA LEU A 72 -2.75 -2.38 -3.77
C LEU A 72 -1.93 -1.20 -3.27
N VAL A 73 -2.07 -0.84 -2.00
CA VAL A 73 -1.42 0.37 -1.47
C VAL A 73 -0.53 0.05 -0.29
N ASN A 74 0.51 0.85 -0.14
CA ASN A 74 1.40 0.79 1.02
C ASN A 74 0.76 1.60 2.15
N ASN A 75 0.55 0.95 3.28
CA ASN A 75 -0.18 1.54 4.41
C ASN A 75 0.47 2.82 4.91
N ARG A 76 1.78 2.94 4.81
CA ARG A 76 2.47 4.13 5.31
C ARG A 76 2.10 5.41 4.54
N PHE A 77 1.57 5.29 3.34
CA PHE A 77 1.16 6.44 2.54
C PHE A 77 -0.31 6.78 2.68
N LEU A 78 -1.05 5.99 3.46
CA LEU A 78 -2.46 6.30 3.73
C LEU A 78 -2.53 7.47 4.70
N GLN A 79 -3.30 8.49 4.33
CA GLN A 79 -3.40 9.69 5.13
C GLN A 79 -4.70 9.74 5.92
N THR A 80 -5.83 9.70 5.20
CA THR A 80 -7.13 9.72 5.84
C THR A 80 -8.05 8.76 5.13
N HIS A 81 -9.06 8.25 5.85
CA HIS A 81 -10.07 7.45 5.19
C HIS A 81 -11.38 8.23 5.16
N GLN A 82 -12.17 7.97 4.13
CA GLN A 82 -13.46 8.60 3.95
C GLN A 82 -14.49 7.91 4.83
N ARG A 83 -15.58 8.62 5.10
CA ARG A 83 -16.65 8.08 5.91
C ARG A 83 -17.15 6.74 5.38
N ASN A 84 -17.52 5.87 6.29
CA ASN A 84 -18.07 4.55 5.98
C ASN A 84 -17.05 3.65 5.28
N ALA A 85 -15.77 3.92 5.45
CA ALA A 85 -14.68 3.13 4.89
C ALA A 85 -14.82 2.95 3.39
N LYS A 86 -15.24 3.98 2.68
CA LYS A 86 -15.47 3.88 1.23
C LYS A 86 -14.22 4.19 0.41
N ALA A 87 -13.29 4.94 0.95
CA ALA A 87 -12.07 5.32 0.24
C ALA A 87 -10.99 5.76 1.20
N PHE A 88 -9.75 5.70 0.74
CA PHE A 88 -8.62 6.29 1.43
C PHE A 88 -8.01 7.39 0.58
N LYS A 89 -7.53 8.43 1.27
CA LYS A 89 -6.75 9.48 0.63
C LYS A 89 -5.28 9.23 0.95
N LEU A 90 -4.47 9.23 -0.07
CA LEU A 90 -3.02 9.07 0.08
C LEU A 90 -2.38 10.43 0.34
N GLN A 91 -1.13 10.38 0.80
CA GLN A 91 -0.39 11.60 1.15
C GLN A 91 -0.24 12.54 -0.04
N ASN A 92 -0.22 12.01 -1.26
CA ASN A 92 -0.11 12.83 -2.46
C ASN A 92 -1.46 13.38 -2.94
N GLY A 93 -2.53 13.17 -2.19
CA GLY A 93 -3.86 13.66 -2.54
C GLY A 93 -4.71 12.69 -3.35
N LYS A 94 -4.13 11.61 -3.84
CA LYS A 94 -4.88 10.64 -4.63
C LYS A 94 -5.90 9.92 -3.74
N ILE A 95 -7.12 9.77 -4.22
CA ILE A 95 -8.19 9.07 -3.51
C ILE A 95 -8.41 7.72 -4.15
N ILE A 96 -8.33 6.66 -3.36
CA ILE A 96 -8.51 5.28 -3.83
C ILE A 96 -9.75 4.70 -3.18
N GLY A 97 -10.71 4.29 -4.01
CA GLY A 97 -11.93 3.65 -3.52
C GLY A 97 -11.66 2.25 -2.99
N ILE A 98 -12.41 1.89 -1.95
CA ILE A 98 -12.36 0.55 -1.38
C ILE A 98 -13.53 -0.22 -1.94
N SER A 99 -13.28 -1.36 -2.59
CA SER A 99 -14.36 -2.16 -3.14
C SER A 99 -15.27 -2.62 -2.01
N ARG A 100 -16.56 -2.71 -2.32
CA ARG A 100 -17.57 -3.07 -1.31
C ARG A 100 -17.18 -4.37 -0.60
N ARG A 101 -16.74 -5.34 -1.35
CA ARG A 101 -16.40 -6.65 -0.81
C ARG A 101 -15.25 -6.60 0.18
N ARG A 102 -14.35 -5.63 0.03
CA ARG A 102 -13.14 -5.56 0.86
C ARG A 102 -13.26 -4.62 2.05
N ARG A 103 -14.38 -3.90 2.18
CA ARG A 103 -14.49 -2.87 3.22
C ARG A 103 -14.36 -3.43 4.63
N LYS A 104 -15.00 -4.57 4.89
CA LYS A 104 -14.92 -5.17 6.21
C LYS A 104 -13.50 -5.59 6.55
N GLU A 105 -12.84 -6.26 5.63
CA GLU A 105 -11.47 -6.71 5.81
C GLU A 105 -10.51 -5.54 6.01
N VAL A 106 -10.65 -4.51 5.20
CA VAL A 106 -9.81 -3.32 5.30
C VAL A 106 -10.03 -2.62 6.63
N MET A 107 -11.27 -2.49 7.06
CA MET A 107 -11.59 -1.87 8.33
C MET A 107 -10.95 -2.63 9.49
N MET A 108 -11.07 -3.95 9.48
CA MET A 108 -10.49 -4.76 10.54
C MET A 108 -8.97 -4.68 10.56
N LYS A 109 -8.36 -4.58 9.40
CA LYS A 109 -6.91 -4.53 9.30
C LYS A 109 -6.34 -3.18 9.70
N LEU A 110 -6.97 -2.10 9.25
CA LEU A 110 -6.38 -0.77 9.34
C LEU A 110 -7.04 0.13 10.39
N LEU A 111 -8.33 -0.03 10.63
CA LEU A 111 -9.06 0.92 11.45
C LEU A 111 -9.38 0.41 12.85
N LEU A 112 -9.85 -0.82 12.97
CA LEU A 112 -10.22 -1.34 14.27
C LEU A 112 -9.04 -1.48 15.24
N PRO A 113 -7.89 -1.99 14.80
CA PRO A 113 -6.76 -2.04 15.72
C PRO A 113 -6.38 -0.70 16.30
N GLN A 114 -6.48 0.36 15.50
CA GLN A 114 -6.18 1.71 15.96
C GLN A 114 -7.18 2.18 17.02
N GLN A 115 -8.44 1.86 16.84
CA GLN A 115 -9.46 2.23 17.80
C GLN A 115 -9.22 1.54 19.15
N TYR A 116 -8.86 0.29 19.13
CA TYR A 116 -8.61 -0.44 20.37
C TYR A 116 -7.33 0.01 21.04
N GLN A 117 -6.37 0.43 20.29
CA GLN A 117 -5.09 0.86 20.81
C GLN A 117 -5.19 2.08 21.71
N VAL A 118 -6.14 2.95 21.45
CA VAL A 118 -6.29 4.16 22.23
C VAL A 118 -6.41 3.84 23.72
N ALA A 119 -7.11 2.77 24.04
CA ALA A 119 -7.33 2.43 25.44
C ALA A 119 -6.25 1.58 26.05
N VAL A 120 -5.50 0.84 25.26
CA VAL A 120 -4.72 -0.24 25.82
C VAL A 120 -3.23 0.00 25.74
N ALA A 121 -2.74 0.41 24.63
CA ALA A 121 -1.34 0.17 24.40
C ALA A 121 -0.69 1.27 23.61
N ALA A 122 -0.93 2.48 24.04
CA ALA A 122 -0.23 3.59 23.43
C ALA A 122 1.27 3.35 23.41
N GLU A 123 1.76 2.61 24.40
CA GLU A 123 3.18 2.39 24.51
C GLU A 123 3.69 1.24 23.66
N VAL A 124 2.81 0.38 23.16
CA VAL A 124 3.27 -0.85 22.50
C VAL A 124 2.97 -0.90 21.02
N LEU A 125 1.74 -0.63 20.67
CA LEU A 125 1.25 -0.97 19.34
C LEU A 125 1.49 0.01 18.24
N PRO A 126 1.50 1.31 18.47
CA PRO A 126 1.57 2.25 17.38
C PRO A 126 2.76 2.05 16.46
N ASN A 127 3.89 1.69 17.03
CA ASN A 127 5.10 1.50 16.23
C ASN A 127 4.97 0.36 15.25
N ASN A 128 4.33 -0.73 15.67
CA ASN A 128 4.19 -1.88 14.81
C ASN A 128 3.29 -1.61 13.62
N LEU A 129 2.30 -0.78 13.82
CA LEU A 129 1.37 -0.46 12.74
C LEU A 129 1.90 0.59 11.80
N LEU A 130 2.82 1.42 12.27
CA LEU A 130 3.28 2.57 11.50
C LEU A 130 4.61 2.35 10.82
N THR A 131 5.24 1.21 11.02
CA THR A 131 6.57 0.96 10.51
C THR A 131 6.59 0.43 9.08
N CYS A 132 5.48 0.30 8.45
CA CYS A 132 5.43 -0.16 7.06
C CYS A 132 5.67 0.94 6.06
#